data_6c7f6f843c71b5a6ac81261a34d091a9
#
_entry.id   6c7f6f843c71b5a6ac81261a34d091a9
#
_cell.length_a   1.000
_cell.length_b   1.000
_cell.length_c   1.000
_cell.angle_alpha   90.00
_cell.angle_beta   90.00
_cell.angle_gamma   90.00
#
_symmetry.space_group_name_H-M   'P 1'
#
loop_
_entity.id
_entity.type
_entity.pdbx_description
1 polymer ?
#
loop_
_entity_poly.entity_id
_entity_poly.type
_entity_poly.pdbx_seq_one_letter_code
_entity_poly.pdbx_strand_id
1 'polypeptide(L)'
;MKRVLENVYHISVQSTKKEVLEELVAIYDGEEVSMWCSILLEYRGLAKQNSTYVDGWRKHARKLTGDTQKRVRPTFLVHGTSTGRLSSTSPNAQNVPRNKTVRKIVTLEGNNDA
;
A
#
# COMPACT_ATOMS: atom_id res chain seq x y z
N MET A 1 -9.48 11.55 -13.93
CA MET A 1 -10.20 10.33 -14.40
C MET A 1 -11.69 10.55 -14.64
N LYS A 2 -12.43 11.07 -13.67
CA LYS A 2 -13.87 11.32 -13.83
C LYS A 2 -14.19 12.17 -15.08
N ARG A 3 -13.49 13.29 -15.26
CA ARG A 3 -13.64 14.15 -16.44
C ARG A 3 -13.34 13.44 -17.77
N VAL A 4 -12.34 12.55 -17.76
CA VAL A 4 -12.00 11.76 -18.96
C VAL A 4 -13.11 10.79 -19.30
N LEU A 5 -13.67 10.10 -18.33
CA LEU A 5 -14.81 9.20 -18.53
C LEU A 5 -16.04 9.93 -19.07
N GLU A 6 -16.34 11.09 -18.52
CA GLU A 6 -17.52 11.89 -18.96
C GLU A 6 -17.31 12.51 -20.35
N ASN A 7 -16.14 13.11 -20.60
CA ASN A 7 -15.90 13.91 -21.81
C ASN A 7 -15.44 13.09 -23.01
N VAL A 8 -14.63 12.05 -22.79
CA VAL A 8 -14.06 11.24 -23.88
C VAL A 8 -14.92 10.01 -24.16
N TYR A 9 -15.34 9.31 -23.12
CA TYR A 9 -16.09 8.06 -23.24
C TYR A 9 -17.60 8.22 -23.02
N HIS A 10 -18.07 9.41 -22.69
CA HIS A 10 -19.48 9.72 -22.41
C HIS A 10 -20.09 8.83 -21.31
N ILE A 11 -19.27 8.40 -20.35
CA ILE A 11 -19.69 7.59 -19.22
C ILE A 11 -19.84 8.48 -18.00
N SER A 12 -21.06 8.56 -17.48
CA SER A 12 -21.34 9.27 -16.24
C SER A 12 -21.03 8.41 -15.03
N VAL A 13 -20.15 8.88 -14.15
CA VAL A 13 -19.79 8.20 -12.90
C VAL A 13 -19.90 9.17 -11.73
N GLN A 14 -20.46 8.71 -10.63
CA GLN A 14 -20.57 9.52 -9.41
C GLN A 14 -19.22 9.67 -8.70
N SER A 15 -18.37 8.66 -8.75
CA SER A 15 -17.07 8.69 -8.12
C SER A 15 -16.07 7.81 -8.87
N THR A 16 -14.78 7.94 -8.51
CA THR A 16 -13.69 7.09 -9.01
C THR A 16 -13.16 6.16 -7.91
N LYS A 17 -14.02 5.73 -7.00
CA LYS A 17 -13.66 4.75 -5.99
C LYS A 17 -13.32 3.41 -6.63
N LYS A 18 -12.63 2.57 -5.86
CA LYS A 18 -12.16 1.26 -6.32
C LYS A 18 -13.32 0.41 -6.89
N GLU A 19 -14.41 0.33 -6.16
CA GLU A 19 -15.57 -0.47 -6.53
C GLU A 19 -16.18 -0.03 -7.86
N VAL A 20 -16.30 1.28 -8.07
CA VAL A 20 -16.83 1.85 -9.33
C VAL A 20 -15.91 1.54 -10.51
N LEU A 21 -14.60 1.64 -10.32
CA LEU A 21 -13.63 1.30 -11.36
C LEU A 21 -13.63 -0.20 -11.68
N GLU A 22 -13.78 -1.06 -10.70
CA GLU A 22 -13.90 -2.52 -10.88
C GLU A 22 -15.18 -2.87 -11.66
N GLU A 23 -16.30 -2.22 -11.37
CA GLU A 23 -17.54 -2.37 -12.13
C GLU A 23 -17.36 -1.94 -13.60
N LEU A 24 -16.69 -0.83 -13.85
CA LEU A 24 -16.42 -0.36 -15.22
C LEU A 24 -15.52 -1.34 -15.98
N VAL A 25 -14.54 -1.93 -15.33
CA VAL A 25 -13.69 -2.98 -15.94
C VAL A 25 -14.52 -4.19 -16.34
N ALA A 26 -15.48 -4.61 -15.51
CA ALA A 26 -16.35 -5.73 -15.80
C ALA A 26 -17.37 -5.44 -16.92
N ILE A 27 -17.96 -4.24 -16.91
CA ILE A 27 -18.99 -3.85 -17.90
C ILE A 27 -18.39 -3.62 -19.29
N TYR A 28 -17.24 -2.97 -19.37
CA TYR A 28 -16.56 -2.60 -20.61
C TYR A 28 -15.36 -3.50 -20.91
N ASP A 29 -15.44 -4.78 -20.56
CA ASP A 29 -14.38 -5.75 -20.79
C ASP A 29 -13.98 -5.82 -22.27
N GLY A 30 -12.67 -5.74 -22.52
CA GLY A 30 -12.10 -5.69 -23.85
C GLY A 30 -12.11 -4.31 -24.53
N GLU A 31 -12.71 -3.29 -23.93
CA GLU A 31 -12.69 -1.93 -24.42
C GLU A 31 -11.54 -1.09 -23.84
N GLU A 32 -11.22 0.02 -24.49
CA GLU A 32 -10.18 0.95 -24.04
C GLU A 32 -10.43 1.47 -22.60
N VAL A 33 -11.69 1.71 -22.27
CA VAL A 33 -12.11 2.15 -20.92
C VAL A 33 -11.70 1.15 -19.85
N SER A 34 -11.90 -0.14 -20.11
CA SER A 34 -11.49 -1.22 -19.20
C SER A 34 -9.97 -1.21 -18.97
N MET A 35 -9.19 -1.03 -20.01
CA MET A 35 -7.73 -0.93 -19.92
C MET A 35 -7.29 0.25 -19.05
N TRP A 36 -7.86 1.43 -19.27
CA TRP A 36 -7.57 2.62 -18.48
C TRP A 36 -7.93 2.47 -17.00
N CYS A 37 -9.10 1.91 -16.73
CA CYS A 37 -9.52 1.65 -15.36
C CYS A 37 -8.63 0.63 -14.66
N SER A 38 -8.20 -0.42 -15.34
CA SER A 38 -7.28 -1.43 -14.82
C SER A 38 -5.91 -0.84 -14.49
N ILE A 39 -5.35 -0.02 -15.39
CA ILE A 39 -4.07 0.67 -15.17
C ILE A 39 -4.17 1.61 -13.97
N LEU A 40 -5.25 2.36 -13.85
CA LEU A 40 -5.45 3.27 -12.73
C LEU A 40 -5.58 2.54 -11.40
N LEU A 41 -6.27 1.40 -11.37
CA LEU A 41 -6.38 0.56 -10.17
C LEU A 41 -5.02 0.01 -9.74
N GLU A 42 -4.24 -0.49 -10.69
CA GLU A 42 -2.88 -0.97 -10.45
C GLU A 42 -1.97 0.14 -9.91
N TYR A 43 -1.97 1.30 -10.57
CA TYR A 43 -1.21 2.47 -10.13
C TYR A 43 -1.56 2.88 -8.69
N ARG A 44 -2.85 2.96 -8.36
CA ARG A 44 -3.30 3.31 -7.01
C ARG A 44 -2.87 2.28 -5.96
N GLY A 45 -2.92 1.01 -6.31
CA GLY A 45 -2.43 -0.07 -5.45
C GLY A 45 -0.94 0.06 -5.15
N LEU A 46 -0.13 0.27 -6.18
CA LEU A 46 1.32 0.48 -6.04
C LEU A 46 1.66 1.76 -5.29
N ALA A 47 0.97 2.86 -5.58
CA ALA A 47 1.16 4.14 -4.89
C ALA A 47 0.85 4.02 -3.39
N LYS A 48 -0.22 3.30 -3.03
CA LYS A 48 -0.56 3.03 -1.62
C LYS A 48 0.50 2.20 -0.93
N GLN A 49 1.00 1.15 -1.57
CA GLN A 49 2.08 0.32 -1.01
C GLN A 49 3.35 1.13 -0.81
N ASN A 50 3.75 1.93 -1.80
CA ASN A 50 4.92 2.79 -1.69
C ASN A 50 4.79 3.80 -0.55
N SER A 51 3.66 4.51 -0.48
CA SER A 51 3.40 5.49 0.57
C SER A 51 3.36 4.87 1.97
N THR A 52 2.74 3.71 2.13
CA THR A 52 2.55 3.07 3.44
C THR A 52 3.81 2.36 3.92
N TYR A 53 4.44 1.57 3.06
CA TYR A 53 5.52 0.65 3.47
C TYR A 53 6.91 1.19 3.17
N VAL A 54 7.12 1.82 2.03
CA VAL A 54 8.44 2.36 1.68
C VAL A 54 8.68 3.70 2.36
N ASP A 55 7.89 4.71 2.02
CA ASP A 55 8.07 6.06 2.55
C ASP A 55 7.64 6.17 4.02
N GLY A 56 6.56 5.50 4.39
CA GLY A 56 6.06 5.46 5.75
C GLY A 56 7.10 4.88 6.72
N TRP A 57 7.72 3.78 6.36
CA TRP A 57 8.75 3.14 7.20
C TRP A 57 10.06 3.92 7.21
N ARG A 58 10.45 4.54 6.11
CA ARG A 58 11.63 5.42 6.07
C ARG A 58 11.58 6.55 7.08
N LYS A 59 10.41 7.12 7.31
CA LYS A 59 10.22 8.19 8.30
C LYS A 59 10.56 7.74 9.72
N HIS A 60 10.36 6.47 10.01
CA HIS A 60 10.63 5.87 11.32
C HIS A 60 12.03 5.26 11.43
N ALA A 61 12.77 5.18 10.33
CA ALA A 61 14.12 4.63 10.34
C ALA A 61 15.10 5.61 10.99
N ARG A 62 15.74 5.18 12.06
CA ARG A 62 16.71 5.98 12.84
C ARG A 62 17.99 5.21 13.04
N LYS A 63 19.09 5.95 13.13
CA LYS A 63 20.38 5.44 13.49
C LYS A 63 20.71 5.87 14.92
N LEU A 64 20.90 4.90 15.80
CA LEU A 64 21.36 5.14 17.17
C LEU A 64 22.84 4.88 17.29
N THR A 65 23.42 5.27 18.43
CA THR A 65 24.83 4.98 18.76
C THR A 65 25.08 3.48 18.73
N GLY A 66 26.08 3.04 17.97
CA GLY A 66 26.39 1.63 17.76
C GLY A 66 25.75 0.98 16.54
N ASP A 67 24.81 1.63 15.89
CA ASP A 67 24.20 1.09 14.68
C ASP A 67 25.10 1.31 13.45
N THR A 68 25.24 0.28 12.62
CA THR A 68 25.89 0.40 11.31
C THR A 68 24.95 0.98 10.25
N GLN A 69 23.67 0.70 10.37
CA GLN A 69 22.61 1.14 9.44
C GLN A 69 21.43 1.75 10.18
N LYS A 70 20.60 2.49 9.45
CA LYS A 70 19.33 2.96 9.98
C LYS A 70 18.38 1.79 10.21
N ARG A 71 17.76 1.76 11.38
CA ARG A 71 16.83 0.71 11.78
C ARG A 71 15.46 1.27 12.11
N VAL A 72 14.45 0.46 11.89
CA VAL A 72 13.07 0.73 12.31
C VAL A 72 12.83 -0.02 13.63
N ARG A 73 12.35 0.71 14.63
CA ARG A 73 12.05 0.18 15.97
C ARG A 73 10.60 0.47 16.31
N PRO A 74 9.68 -0.44 15.92
CA PRO A 74 8.26 -0.25 16.25
C PRO A 74 8.03 -0.36 17.75
N THR A 75 7.02 0.34 18.23
CA THR A 75 6.53 0.21 19.60
C THR A 75 5.41 -0.82 19.64
N PHE A 76 5.52 -1.81 20.51
CA PHE A 76 4.49 -2.82 20.71
C PHE A 76 3.65 -2.52 21.96
N LEU A 77 2.34 -2.58 21.81
CA LEU A 77 1.38 -2.38 22.89
C LEU A 77 0.68 -3.70 23.19
N VAL A 78 0.77 -4.14 24.45
CA VAL A 78 0.15 -5.40 24.90
C VAL A 78 -1.38 -5.28 25.02
N HIS A 79 -1.87 -4.11 25.38
CA HIS A 79 -3.29 -3.84 25.63
C HIS A 79 -3.92 -2.94 24.55
N GLY A 80 -3.35 -2.90 23.36
CA GLY A 80 -3.81 -2.01 22.28
C GLY A 80 -5.06 -2.48 21.52
N THR A 81 -5.51 -3.71 21.75
CA THR A 81 -6.66 -4.30 21.03
C THR A 81 -7.65 -4.94 21.99
N SER A 82 -8.92 -4.95 21.60
CA SER A 82 -10.00 -5.61 22.38
C SER A 82 -9.89 -7.14 22.34
N THR A 83 -9.21 -7.70 21.36
CA THR A 83 -9.07 -9.15 21.15
C THR A 83 -7.85 -9.76 21.86
N GLY A 84 -7.06 -8.97 22.58
CA GLY A 84 -5.84 -9.43 23.27
C GLY A 84 -4.63 -9.64 22.38
N ARG A 85 -4.69 -9.26 21.09
CA ARG A 85 -3.53 -9.29 20.19
C ARG A 85 -2.57 -8.14 20.50
N LEU A 86 -1.30 -8.33 20.22
CA LEU A 86 -0.33 -7.24 20.24
C LEU A 86 -0.69 -6.23 19.13
N SER A 87 -0.55 -4.96 19.42
CA SER A 87 -0.57 -3.90 18.43
C SER A 87 0.80 -3.26 18.30
N SER A 88 1.13 -2.77 17.12
CA SER A 88 2.39 -2.07 16.90
C SER A 88 2.17 -0.73 16.23
N THR A 89 2.98 0.26 16.63
CA THR A 89 2.91 1.63 16.11
C THR A 89 4.30 2.16 15.84
N SER A 90 4.37 3.16 14.96
CA SER A 90 5.59 3.91 14.68
C SER A 90 6.76 3.08 14.12
N PRO A 91 6.59 2.28 13.09
CA PRO A 91 5.40 1.99 12.28
C PRO A 91 4.62 0.75 12.76
N ASN A 92 3.46 0.48 12.16
CA ASN A 92 2.77 -0.78 12.38
C ASN A 92 3.49 -1.93 11.66
N ALA A 93 4.32 -2.67 12.38
CA ALA A 93 5.12 -3.77 11.84
C ALA A 93 4.31 -5.05 11.56
N GLN A 94 3.10 -5.15 12.12
CA GLN A 94 2.25 -6.33 11.93
C GLN A 94 1.43 -6.29 10.64
N ASN A 95 1.44 -5.17 9.94
CA ASN A 95 0.61 -4.91 8.76
C ASN A 95 1.37 -5.09 7.43
N VAL A 96 2.51 -5.77 7.45
CA VAL A 96 3.30 -6.03 6.26
C VAL A 96 2.54 -7.01 5.36
N PRO A 97 2.28 -6.66 4.09
CA PRO A 97 1.54 -7.54 3.19
C PRO A 97 2.33 -8.81 2.85
N ARG A 98 1.64 -9.83 2.39
CA ARG A 98 2.26 -11.09 1.96
C ARG A 98 3.06 -10.97 0.66
N ASN A 99 2.96 -9.86 -0.04
CA ASN A 99 3.70 -9.60 -1.25
C ASN A 99 5.22 -9.70 -0.99
N LYS A 100 5.88 -10.60 -1.68
CA LYS A 100 7.32 -10.85 -1.54
C LYS A 100 8.18 -9.61 -1.80
N THR A 101 7.77 -8.76 -2.73
CA THR A 101 8.50 -7.53 -3.06
C THR A 101 8.53 -6.55 -1.90
N VAL A 102 7.40 -6.36 -1.22
CA VAL A 102 7.30 -5.50 -0.05
C VAL A 102 8.01 -6.12 1.16
N ARG A 103 7.87 -7.43 1.35
CA ARG A 103 8.53 -8.15 2.46
C ARG A 103 10.04 -8.13 2.41
N LYS A 104 10.64 -8.05 1.23
CA LYS A 104 12.10 -7.92 1.08
C LYS A 104 12.67 -6.63 1.66
N ILE A 105 11.83 -5.62 1.91
CA ILE A 105 12.24 -4.38 2.58
C ILE A 105 12.56 -4.63 4.04
N VAL A 106 11.91 -5.62 4.66
CA VAL A 106 12.10 -6.00 6.06
C VAL A 106 13.22 -7.02 6.15
N THR A 107 14.36 -6.60 6.67
CA THR A 107 15.53 -7.46 6.86
C THR A 107 16.00 -7.43 8.32
N LEU A 108 16.55 -8.52 8.77
CA LEU A 108 17.25 -8.59 10.07
C LEU A 108 18.72 -8.25 9.88
N GLU A 109 19.35 -7.74 10.94
CA GLU A 109 20.77 -7.46 10.91
C GLU A 109 21.58 -8.75 10.67
N GLY A 110 22.51 -8.69 9.71
CA GLY A 110 23.33 -9.83 9.36
C GLY A 110 22.67 -10.91 8.51
N ASN A 111 21.38 -10.71 8.16
CA ASN A 111 20.65 -11.63 7.29
C ASN A 111 20.12 -10.88 6.07
N ASN A 112 20.67 -11.21 4.90
CA ASN A 112 20.26 -10.61 3.61
C ASN A 112 19.15 -11.39 2.93
N ASP A 113 18.70 -12.51 3.50
CA ASP A 113 17.71 -13.44 2.93
C ASP A 113 16.32 -13.34 3.59
N ALA A 114 16.00 -12.20 4.12
CA ALA A 114 14.71 -11.99 4.80
C ALA A 114 13.49 -12.09 3.87
#